data_7b4b9d4524fd92111f7c334f296617f1
#
_entry.id   7b4b9d4524fd92111f7c334f296617f1
#
_cell.length_a   1.000
_cell.length_b   1.000
_cell.length_c   1.000
_cell.angle_alpha   90.00
_cell.angle_beta   90.00
_cell.angle_gamma   90.00
#
_symmetry.space_group_name_H-M   'P 1'
#
loop_
_entity.id
_entity.type
_entity.pdbx_description
1 polymer ?
#
loop_
_entity_poly.entity_id
_entity_poly.type
_entity_poly.pdbx_seq_one_letter_code
_entity_poly.pdbx_strand_id
1 'polypeptide(L)' 'MPQSSEQLQHEAFEIMELIEDVVEYHCDEKFISGEKMWVMINALSDYKLNQFPIHEEDED' A
#
# COMPACT_ATOMS: atom_id res chain seq x y z
N MET A 1 5.10 -4.01 -23.18
CA MET A 1 4.65 -5.30 -22.61
C MET A 1 4.14 -5.09 -21.21
N PRO A 2 3.00 -5.65 -20.90
CA PRO A 2 2.55 -5.56 -19.53
C PRO A 2 3.44 -6.41 -18.63
N GLN A 3 3.53 -5.97 -17.40
CA GLN A 3 4.30 -6.71 -16.41
C GLN A 3 3.53 -7.96 -15.99
N SER A 4 4.26 -9.01 -15.68
CA SER A 4 3.63 -10.20 -15.16
C SER A 4 3.14 -9.94 -13.73
N SER A 5 2.24 -10.80 -13.28
CA SER A 5 1.77 -10.71 -11.91
C SER A 5 2.90 -10.86 -10.92
N GLU A 6 3.85 -11.72 -11.24
CA GLU A 6 4.99 -11.93 -10.34
C GLU A 6 5.84 -10.68 -10.23
N GLN A 7 6.04 -9.99 -11.34
CA GLN A 7 6.81 -8.75 -11.29
C GLN A 7 6.11 -7.69 -10.46
N LEU A 8 4.81 -7.55 -10.67
CA LEU A 8 4.05 -6.57 -9.90
C LEU A 8 4.08 -6.91 -8.42
N GLN A 9 3.96 -8.18 -8.09
CA GLN A 9 3.99 -8.59 -6.70
C GLN A 9 5.35 -8.31 -6.09
N HIS A 10 6.41 -8.58 -6.83
CA HIS A 10 7.75 -8.31 -6.33
C HIS A 10 7.95 -6.83 -6.05
N GLU A 11 7.52 -6.00 -6.98
CA GLU A 11 7.67 -4.57 -6.80
C GLU A 11 6.81 -4.06 -5.64
N ALA A 12 5.62 -4.64 -5.48
CA ALA A 12 4.79 -4.26 -4.36
C ALA A 12 5.44 -4.62 -3.04
N PHE A 13 6.13 -5.76 -2.98
CA PHE A 13 6.85 -6.12 -1.77
C PHE A 13 7.96 -5.13 -1.46
N GLU A 14 8.67 -4.69 -2.48
CA GLU A 14 9.73 -3.72 -2.26
C GLU A 14 9.17 -2.42 -1.69
N ILE A 15 8.06 -1.97 -2.26
CA ILE A 15 7.42 -0.76 -1.78
C ILE A 15 6.93 -0.96 -0.35
N MET A 16 6.38 -2.13 -0.08
CA MET A 16 5.87 -2.42 1.26
C MET A 16 6.98 -2.34 2.30
N GLU A 17 8.17 -2.83 1.97
CA GLU A 17 9.27 -2.74 2.91
C GLU A 17 9.62 -1.30 3.22
N LEU A 18 9.61 -0.45 2.20
CA LEU A 18 9.87 0.97 2.44
C LEU A 18 8.79 1.59 3.31
N ILE A 19 7.54 1.23 3.05
CA ILE A 19 6.44 1.75 3.84
C ILE A 19 6.56 1.28 5.29
N GLU A 20 6.95 0.03 5.48
CA GLU A 20 7.11 -0.48 6.84
C GLU A 20 8.14 0.30 7.61
N ASP A 21 9.26 0.62 6.97
CA ASP A 21 10.28 1.41 7.64
C ASP A 21 9.76 2.78 8.03
N VAL A 22 9.05 3.42 7.13
CA VAL A 22 8.51 4.74 7.40
C VAL A 22 7.48 4.68 8.51
N VAL A 23 6.61 3.68 8.47
CA VAL A 23 5.58 3.54 9.49
C VAL A 23 6.20 3.32 10.85
N GLU A 24 7.20 2.45 10.93
CA GLU A 24 7.84 2.18 12.20
C GLU A 24 8.50 3.44 12.76
N TYR A 25 9.16 4.17 11.91
CA TYR A 25 9.82 5.38 12.36
C TYR A 25 8.80 6.39 12.90
N HIS A 26 7.73 6.60 12.17
CA HIS A 26 6.70 7.53 12.61
C HIS A 26 6.03 7.09 13.88
N CYS A 27 5.76 5.81 14.00
CA CYS A 27 5.11 5.30 15.20
C CYS A 27 5.99 5.51 16.42
N ASP A 28 7.29 5.27 16.27
CA ASP A 28 8.21 5.48 17.38
C ASP A 28 8.28 6.94 17.76
N GLU A 29 8.38 7.81 16.77
CA GLU A 29 8.52 9.24 17.05
C GLU A 29 7.28 9.84 17.70
N LYS A 30 6.12 9.36 17.32
CA LYS A 30 4.87 9.94 17.76
C LYS A 30 4.15 9.12 18.80
N PHE A 31 4.73 8.02 19.22
CA PHE A 31 4.12 7.12 20.20
C PHE A 31 2.75 6.64 19.75
N ILE A 32 2.69 6.21 18.50
CA ILE A 32 1.46 5.69 17.92
C ILE A 32 1.57 4.19 17.82
N SER A 33 0.47 3.50 18.09
CA SER A 33 0.44 2.05 17.94
C SER A 33 0.62 1.69 16.47
N GLY A 34 1.51 0.74 16.20
CA GLY A 34 1.71 0.27 14.83
C GLY A 34 0.46 -0.34 14.25
N GLU A 35 -0.27 -1.08 15.08
CA GLU A 35 -1.50 -1.69 14.61
C GLU A 35 -2.52 -0.65 14.19
N LYS A 36 -2.68 0.39 15.01
CA LYS A 36 -3.61 1.46 14.67
C LYS A 36 -3.19 2.17 13.40
N MET A 37 -1.90 2.38 13.23
CA MET A 37 -1.43 3.04 12.03
C MET A 37 -1.72 2.19 10.80
N TRP A 38 -1.51 0.88 10.89
CA TRP A 38 -1.77 0.02 9.74
C TRP A 38 -3.26 -0.06 9.42
N VAL A 39 -4.12 -0.02 10.44
CA VAL A 39 -5.55 0.03 10.20
C VAL A 39 -5.91 1.28 9.41
N MET A 40 -5.35 2.40 9.80
CA MET A 40 -5.61 3.65 9.09
C MET A 40 -5.06 3.62 7.67
N ILE A 41 -3.88 3.07 7.50
CA ILE A 41 -3.29 2.95 6.16
C ILE A 41 -4.17 2.09 5.27
N ASN A 42 -4.72 1.03 5.83
CA ASN A 42 -5.61 0.18 5.06
C ASN A 42 -6.86 0.95 4.61
N ALA A 43 -7.43 1.74 5.51
CA ALA A 43 -8.59 2.54 5.16
C ALA A 43 -8.26 3.55 4.08
N LEU A 44 -7.10 4.19 4.19
CA LEU A 44 -6.69 5.16 3.20
C LEU A 44 -6.36 4.50 1.87
N SER A 45 -5.87 3.27 1.93
CA SER A 45 -5.61 2.52 0.71
C SER A 45 -6.91 2.26 -0.06
N ASP A 46 -7.97 1.88 0.66
CA ASP A 46 -9.27 1.71 0.02
C ASP A 46 -9.76 3.02 -0.60
N TYR A 47 -9.59 4.10 0.15
CA TYR A 47 -9.98 5.40 -0.37
C TYR A 47 -9.20 5.73 -1.64
N LYS A 48 -7.91 5.43 -1.62
CA LYS A 48 -7.07 5.69 -2.79
C LYS A 48 -7.52 4.89 -3.99
N LEU A 49 -7.87 3.64 -3.78
CA LEU A 49 -8.33 2.79 -4.87
C LEU A 49 -9.60 3.33 -5.49
N ASN A 50 -10.47 3.92 -4.67
CA ASN A 50 -11.71 4.47 -5.17
C ASN A 50 -11.51 5.73 -6.01
N GLN A 51 -10.33 6.32 -5.95
CA GLN A 51 -10.03 7.50 -6.74
C GLN A 51 -9.68 7.17 -8.18
N PHE A 52 -9.30 5.94 -8.45
CA PHE A 52 -8.96 5.55 -9.81
C PHE A 52 -10.22 5.42 -10.64
N PRO A 53 -10.12 5.69 -11.94
CA PRO A 53 -11.30 5.51 -12.81
C PRO A 53 -11.71 4.05 -12.83
N ILE A 54 -12.95 3.83 -13.14
CA ILE A 54 -13.47 2.48 -13.24
C ILE A 54 -12.79 1.77 -14.40
N HIS A 55 -12.37 0.56 -14.14
CA HIS A 55 -11.70 -0.26 -15.15
C HIS A 55 -12.55 -1.46 -15.44
N GLU A 56 -13.22 -1.42 -16.48
CA GLU A 56 -13.89 -2.62 -16.88
C GLU A 56 -12.98 -3.50 -17.62
N GLU A 57 -12.12 -3.08 -17.90
CA GLU A 57 -11.30 -3.72 -18.59
C GLU A 57 -10.20 -4.23 -18.12
N ASP A 58 -10.27 -4.25 -17.95
CA ASP A 58 -9.53 -4.70 -17.71
C ASP A 58 -9.13 -5.51 -17.68
N GLU A 59 -9.17 -5.84 -17.97
CA GLU A 59 -8.97 -6.55 -17.98
C GLU A 59 -8.45 -7.13 -18.19
N ASP A 60 -8.30 -7.36 -18.42
CA ASP A 60 -7.92 -8.04 -18.67
C ASP A 60 -7.63 -8.48 -18.67
#